data_3ab01833e5c1b240408dc3b0f39e30cd
#
_entry.id   3ab01833e5c1b240408dc3b0f39e30cd
#
_cell.length_a   1.000
_cell.length_b   1.000
_cell.length_c   1.000
_cell.angle_alpha   90.00
_cell.angle_beta   90.00
_cell.angle_gamma   90.00
#
_symmetry.space_group_name_H-M   'P 1'
#
loop_
_entity.id
_entity.type
_entity.pdbx_description
1 polymer ?
#
loop_
_entity_poly.entity_id
_entity_poly.type
_entity_poly.pdbx_seq_one_letter_code
_entity_poly.pdbx_strand_id
1 'polypeptide(L)'
;MAIELNRIVSTPMAQTLTIRSHALVVDGTAAEGGDDTGPNPHDLYDAALGSCKALTVLWYARRKGIPVTDVRTVIERDASAERAGTYHLAAR
;
A
#
# COMPACT_ATOMS: atom_id res chain seq x y z
N MET A 1 -2.32 19.83 -4.36
CA MET A 1 -3.14 18.71 -3.84
C MET A 1 -2.64 18.32 -2.47
N ALA A 2 -3.53 18.19 -1.52
CA ALA A 2 -3.17 17.83 -0.16
C ALA A 2 -3.52 16.38 0.14
N ILE A 3 -2.68 15.72 0.90
CA ILE A 3 -2.94 14.42 1.50
C ILE A 3 -3.11 14.69 2.99
N GLU A 4 -4.25 14.34 3.54
CA GLU A 4 -4.57 14.65 4.92
C GLU A 4 -4.70 13.38 5.74
N LEU A 5 -4.16 13.43 6.95
CA LEU A 5 -4.25 12.35 7.93
C LEU A 5 -4.75 12.94 9.23
N ASN A 6 -5.88 12.42 9.71
CA ASN A 6 -6.49 12.88 10.94
C ASN A 6 -6.72 11.70 11.88
N ARG A 7 -6.26 11.84 13.11
CA ARG A 7 -6.47 10.81 14.12
C ARG A 7 -7.95 10.61 14.40
N ILE A 8 -8.37 9.37 14.51
CA ILE A 8 -9.71 9.01 14.97
C ILE A 8 -9.61 8.88 16.50
N VAL A 9 -10.08 9.91 17.21
CA VAL A 9 -9.81 10.06 18.65
C VAL A 9 -10.46 8.98 19.50
N SER A 10 -11.47 8.28 19.00
CA SER A 10 -12.11 7.18 19.72
C SER A 10 -11.30 5.87 19.68
N THR A 11 -10.19 5.86 18.96
CA THR A 11 -9.34 4.68 18.79
C THR A 11 -7.96 4.91 19.40
N PRO A 12 -7.19 3.83 19.68
CA PRO A 12 -5.82 3.99 20.17
C PRO A 12 -4.91 4.75 19.21
N MET A 13 -4.95 4.44 17.91
CA MET A 13 -4.01 5.04 16.96
C MET A 13 -4.51 5.12 15.52
N ALA A 14 -5.77 4.82 15.24
CA ALA A 14 -6.28 4.84 13.88
C ALA A 14 -6.36 6.27 13.34
N GLN A 15 -6.19 6.41 12.04
CA GLN A 15 -6.25 7.67 11.33
C GLN A 15 -7.12 7.54 10.10
N THR A 16 -7.82 8.61 9.73
CA THR A 16 -8.45 8.70 8.42
C THR A 16 -7.46 9.35 7.46
N LEU A 17 -7.22 8.69 6.35
CA LEU A 17 -6.39 9.20 5.26
C LEU A 17 -7.30 9.66 4.14
N THR A 18 -7.17 10.92 3.74
CA THR A 18 -7.95 11.48 2.64
C THR A 18 -7.02 11.94 1.53
N ILE A 19 -7.24 11.42 0.34
CA ILE A 19 -6.49 11.80 -0.87
C ILE A 19 -7.52 12.09 -1.95
N ARG A 20 -7.64 13.35 -2.36
CA ARG A 20 -8.66 13.80 -3.30
C ARG A 20 -10.06 13.40 -2.79
N SER A 21 -10.82 12.61 -3.53
CA SER A 21 -12.14 12.11 -3.13
C SER A 21 -12.09 10.73 -2.45
N HIS A 22 -10.88 10.21 -2.20
CA HIS A 22 -10.71 8.89 -1.63
C HIS A 22 -10.43 8.97 -0.14
N ALA A 23 -11.07 8.12 0.64
CA ALA A 23 -10.83 8.04 2.08
C ALA A 23 -10.63 6.59 2.49
N LEU A 24 -9.63 6.37 3.34
CA LEU A 24 -9.38 5.05 3.92
C LEU A 24 -8.89 5.20 5.34
N VAL A 25 -8.92 4.10 6.08
CA VAL A 25 -8.43 4.05 7.45
C VAL A 25 -7.02 3.47 7.45
N VAL A 26 -6.11 4.11 8.18
CA VAL A 26 -4.78 3.62 8.47
C VAL A 26 -4.72 3.32 9.95
N ASP A 27 -4.23 2.16 10.33
CA ASP A 27 -4.18 1.76 11.74
C ASP A 27 -2.90 0.98 12.00
N GLY A 28 -2.58 0.77 13.25
CA GLY A 28 -1.53 -0.15 13.64
C GLY A 28 -2.10 -1.56 13.77
N THR A 29 -1.25 -2.56 13.63
CA THR A 29 -1.63 -3.93 13.94
C THR A 29 -1.87 -4.10 15.44
N ALA A 30 -2.48 -5.21 15.84
CA ALA A 30 -2.66 -5.48 17.27
C ALA A 30 -1.33 -5.51 18.02
N ALA A 31 -0.28 -6.05 17.41
CA ALA A 31 1.06 -6.09 18.00
C ALA A 31 1.65 -4.68 18.18
N GLU A 32 1.24 -3.72 17.37
CA GLU A 32 1.69 -2.33 17.46
C GLU A 32 0.84 -1.49 18.42
N GLY A 33 -0.21 -2.07 18.98
CA GLY A 33 -1.11 -1.36 19.88
C GLY A 33 -2.34 -0.79 19.21
N GLY A 34 -2.57 -1.09 17.94
CA GLY A 34 -3.75 -0.68 17.21
C GLY A 34 -4.85 -1.73 17.25
N ASP A 35 -5.94 -1.45 16.56
CA ASP A 35 -7.10 -2.34 16.46
C ASP A 35 -7.16 -3.08 15.11
N ASP A 36 -6.14 -2.90 14.27
CA ASP A 36 -6.06 -3.53 12.95
C ASP A 36 -7.29 -3.27 12.08
N THR A 37 -7.81 -2.06 12.13
CA THR A 37 -8.98 -1.66 11.36
C THR A 37 -8.66 -1.19 9.95
N GLY A 38 -7.38 -1.11 9.61
CA GLY A 38 -6.90 -0.75 8.29
C GLY A 38 -5.42 -1.11 8.16
N PRO A 39 -4.85 -0.97 6.95
CA PRO A 39 -3.43 -1.24 6.76
C PRO A 39 -2.57 -0.27 7.58
N ASN A 40 -1.38 -0.73 7.98
CA ASN A 40 -0.43 0.15 8.64
C ASN A 40 0.44 0.89 7.61
N PRO A 41 1.27 1.87 8.03
CA PRO A 41 2.09 2.62 7.08
C PRO A 41 3.03 1.76 6.22
N HIS A 42 3.60 0.69 6.76
CA HIS A 42 4.45 -0.22 5.98
C HIS A 42 3.66 -0.92 4.89
N ASP A 43 2.44 -1.35 5.20
CA ASP A 43 1.55 -1.98 4.21
C ASP A 43 1.26 -1.01 3.06
N LEU A 44 0.97 0.24 3.39
CA LEU A 44 0.69 1.27 2.39
C LEU A 44 1.91 1.57 1.52
N TYR A 45 3.08 1.61 2.12
CA TYR A 45 4.31 1.84 1.38
C TYR A 45 4.56 0.73 0.37
N ASP A 46 4.44 -0.52 0.80
CA ASP A 46 4.66 -1.68 -0.07
C ASP A 46 3.57 -1.78 -1.15
N ALA A 47 2.32 -1.47 -0.78
CA ALA A 47 1.22 -1.43 -1.74
C ALA A 47 1.45 -0.37 -2.81
N ALA A 48 1.98 0.80 -2.41
CA ALA A 48 2.30 1.86 -3.35
C ALA A 48 3.37 1.42 -4.36
N LEU A 49 4.42 0.75 -3.90
CA LEU A 49 5.46 0.23 -4.78
C LEU A 49 4.91 -0.79 -5.76
N GLY A 50 4.11 -1.74 -5.27
CA GLY A 50 3.53 -2.78 -6.12
C GLY A 50 2.55 -2.22 -7.14
N SER A 51 1.67 -1.32 -6.72
CA SER A 51 0.70 -0.72 -7.63
C SER A 51 1.37 0.16 -8.67
N CYS A 52 2.45 0.84 -8.31
CA CYS A 52 3.22 1.65 -9.26
C CYS A 52 3.79 0.78 -10.38
N LYS A 53 4.33 -0.38 -10.05
CA LYS A 53 4.84 -1.32 -11.05
C LYS A 53 3.73 -1.83 -11.97
N ALA A 54 2.59 -2.18 -11.40
CA ALA A 54 1.45 -2.66 -12.17
C ALA A 54 0.94 -1.60 -13.15
N LEU A 55 0.78 -0.36 -12.68
CA LEU A 55 0.37 0.75 -13.54
C LEU A 55 1.36 1.01 -14.66
N THR A 56 2.66 0.93 -14.37
CA THR A 56 3.70 1.14 -15.37
C THR A 56 3.59 0.10 -16.48
N VAL A 57 3.40 -1.16 -16.12
CA VAL A 57 3.21 -2.24 -17.10
C VAL A 57 1.97 -1.98 -17.96
N LEU A 58 0.86 -1.60 -17.33
CA LEU A 58 -0.40 -1.35 -18.05
C LEU A 58 -0.27 -0.16 -19.00
N TRP A 59 0.35 0.93 -18.57
CA TRP A 59 0.56 2.11 -19.42
C TRP A 59 1.47 1.79 -20.60
N TYR A 60 2.56 1.05 -20.35
CA TYR A 60 3.49 0.64 -21.41
C TYR A 60 2.80 -0.24 -22.43
N ALA A 61 2.04 -1.24 -21.96
CA ALA A 61 1.31 -2.15 -22.84
C ALA A 61 0.29 -1.39 -23.70
N ARG A 62 -0.44 -0.45 -23.10
CA ARG A 62 -1.40 0.37 -23.83
C ARG A 62 -0.71 1.19 -24.91
N ARG A 63 0.42 1.82 -24.60
CA ARG A 63 1.17 2.65 -25.55
C ARG A 63 1.70 1.84 -26.72
N LYS A 64 2.13 0.61 -26.47
CA LYS A 64 2.69 -0.27 -27.49
C LYS A 64 1.66 -1.14 -28.19
N GLY A 65 0.40 -1.05 -27.79
CA GLY A 65 -0.65 -1.89 -28.36
C GLY A 65 -0.54 -3.36 -27.99
N ILE A 66 0.12 -3.66 -26.85
CA ILE A 66 0.28 -5.03 -26.36
C ILE A 66 -0.96 -5.39 -25.55
N PRO A 67 -1.70 -6.46 -25.89
CA PRO A 67 -2.86 -6.87 -25.14
C PRO A 67 -2.43 -7.48 -23.79
N VAL A 68 -2.91 -6.87 -22.70
CA VAL A 68 -2.70 -7.40 -21.35
C VAL A 68 -4.07 -7.54 -20.71
N THR A 69 -4.45 -8.76 -20.37
CA THR A 69 -5.76 -9.05 -19.79
C THR A 69 -5.76 -8.99 -18.27
N ASP A 70 -4.60 -9.23 -17.65
CA ASP A 70 -4.51 -9.24 -16.19
C ASP A 70 -3.09 -8.94 -15.74
N VAL A 71 -2.98 -8.30 -14.59
CA VAL A 71 -1.69 -8.06 -13.91
C VAL A 71 -1.92 -8.32 -12.43
N ARG A 72 -1.09 -9.19 -11.85
CA ARG A 72 -1.12 -9.47 -10.42
C ARG A 72 0.25 -9.23 -9.84
N THR A 73 0.32 -8.43 -8.79
CA THR A 73 1.57 -8.12 -8.10
C THR A 73 1.45 -8.57 -6.66
N VAL A 74 2.41 -9.35 -6.20
CA VAL A 74 2.46 -9.82 -4.82
C VAL A 74 3.75 -9.31 -4.20
N ILE A 75 3.64 -8.68 -3.04
CA ILE A 75 4.79 -8.20 -2.29
C ILE A 75 4.81 -8.97 -0.98
N GLU A 76 5.91 -9.66 -0.73
CA GLU A 76 6.11 -10.39 0.50
C GLU A 76 7.22 -9.71 1.30
N ARG A 77 7.01 -9.60 2.61
CA ARG A 77 8.00 -9.05 3.52
C ARG A 77 8.60 -10.15 4.37
N ASP A 78 9.93 -10.16 4.40
CA ASP A 78 10.69 -11.01 5.31
C ASP A 78 11.12 -10.13 6.49
N ALA A 79 10.71 -10.48 7.71
CA ALA A 79 10.98 -9.67 8.89
C ALA A 79 12.48 -9.41 9.11
N SER A 80 13.34 -10.39 8.85
CA SER A 80 14.77 -10.20 9.00
C SER A 80 15.35 -9.33 7.87
N ALA A 81 14.87 -9.51 6.64
CA ALA A 81 15.25 -8.69 5.50
C ALA A 81 14.68 -7.27 5.64
N GLU A 82 13.50 -7.14 6.22
CA GLU A 82 12.88 -5.84 6.46
C GLU A 82 13.72 -4.98 7.40
N ARG A 83 14.32 -5.58 8.44
CA ARG A 83 15.25 -4.87 9.31
C ARG A 83 16.45 -4.31 8.55
N ALA A 84 16.85 -5.00 7.49
CA ALA A 84 17.93 -4.55 6.62
C ALA A 84 17.44 -3.64 5.50
N GLY A 85 16.13 -3.35 5.44
CA GLY A 85 15.55 -2.52 4.41
C GLY A 85 15.37 -3.20 3.06
N THR A 86 15.28 -4.52 3.05
CA THR A 86 15.16 -5.30 1.82
C THR A 86 13.75 -5.84 1.65
N TYR A 87 13.22 -5.75 0.44
CA TYR A 87 11.90 -6.26 0.09
C TYR A 87 12.00 -7.18 -1.11
N HIS A 88 11.14 -8.20 -1.13
CA HIS A 88 11.02 -9.12 -2.24
C HIS A 88 9.73 -8.87 -3.00
N LEU A 89 9.83 -8.63 -4.31
CA LEU A 89 8.70 -8.33 -5.16
C LEU A 89 8.53 -9.45 -6.19
N ALA A 90 7.28 -9.88 -6.37
CA ALA A 90 6.93 -10.84 -7.41
C ALA A 90 5.77 -10.28 -8.22
N ALA A 91 5.94 -10.19 -9.55
CA ALA A 91 4.91 -9.73 -10.49
C ALA A 91 4.46 -10.89 -11.36
N ARG A 92 3.15 -10.97 -11.61
CA ARG A 92 2.58 -12.03 -12.45
C ARG A 92 1.56 -11.47 -13.41
#